data_ee84cc1d182255ad6062cc0d64a5a3d9
#
_entry.id   ee84cc1d182255ad6062cc0d64a5a3d9
#
_cell.length_a   1.000
_cell.length_b   1.000
_cell.length_c   1.000
_cell.angle_alpha   90.00
_cell.angle_beta   90.00
_cell.angle_gamma   90.00
#
_symmetry.space_group_name_H-M   'P 1'
#
loop_
_entity.id
_entity.type
_entity.pdbx_description
1 polymer ?
#
loop_
_entity_poly.entity_id
_entity_poly.type
_entity_poly.pdbx_seq_one_letter_code
_entity_poly.pdbx_strand_id
1 'polypeptide(L)'
;TGMPSLESFRSALSERTAAIFITNPEDTGIFNPQIKEIVDAAHEAGALCYYDQANVNGIMTITRAKEIGADLIHYNLHKTFSSPHGGMGPGVGALCVREPLKAFLPVPRVEDDGKQYYMDCNCPEIIGKVRMCMGNANVILRVYMWIRQLGADGLREAAVCAVLNN
;
A
#
# COMPACT_ATOMS: atom_id res chain seq x y z
N THR A 1 -14.57 -1.64 21.38
CA THR A 1 -13.31 -2.40 21.40
C THR A 1 -12.23 -1.79 20.49
N GLY A 2 -12.59 -0.89 19.56
CA GLY A 2 -11.67 -0.28 18.59
C GLY A 2 -11.33 -1.19 17.41
N MET A 3 -11.95 -2.36 17.29
CA MET A 3 -11.77 -3.28 16.17
C MET A 3 -13.14 -3.63 15.56
N PRO A 4 -13.25 -3.75 14.23
CA PRO A 4 -14.46 -4.24 13.58
C PRO A 4 -14.78 -5.67 14.04
N SER A 5 -16.08 -5.97 14.19
CA SER A 5 -16.54 -7.33 14.47
C SER A 5 -16.47 -8.16 13.19
N LEU A 6 -15.78 -9.27 13.22
CA LEU A 6 -15.71 -10.20 12.08
C LEU A 6 -17.10 -10.75 11.70
N GLU A 7 -17.94 -11.00 12.69
CA GLU A 7 -19.32 -11.46 12.46
C GLU A 7 -20.14 -10.39 11.72
N SER A 8 -20.11 -9.15 12.21
CA SER A 8 -20.79 -8.03 11.54
C SER A 8 -20.24 -7.78 10.14
N PHE A 9 -18.92 -7.91 9.96
CA PHE A 9 -18.28 -7.80 8.67
C PHE A 9 -18.79 -8.89 7.70
N ARG A 10 -18.77 -10.15 8.11
CA ARG A 10 -19.27 -11.27 7.31
C ARG A 10 -20.74 -11.11 6.93
N SER A 11 -21.58 -10.63 7.84
CA SER A 11 -22.99 -10.39 7.57
C SER A 11 -23.25 -9.25 6.56
N ALA A 12 -22.31 -8.33 6.41
CA ALA A 12 -22.39 -7.23 5.44
C ALA A 12 -21.91 -7.61 4.03
N LEU A 13 -21.17 -8.71 3.90
CA LEU A 13 -20.69 -9.20 2.60
C LEU A 13 -21.83 -9.83 1.80
N SER A 14 -21.80 -9.64 0.49
CA SER A 14 -22.72 -10.24 -0.45
C SER A 14 -22.11 -10.33 -1.85
N GLU A 15 -22.78 -10.99 -2.78
CA GLU A 15 -22.38 -11.04 -4.21
C GLU A 15 -22.26 -9.66 -4.86
N ARG A 16 -22.79 -8.61 -4.21
CA ARG A 16 -22.69 -7.22 -4.66
C ARG A 16 -21.46 -6.48 -4.10
N THR A 17 -20.70 -7.13 -3.22
CA THR A 17 -19.50 -6.53 -2.64
C THR A 17 -18.34 -6.62 -3.65
N ALA A 18 -17.99 -5.50 -4.25
CA ALA A 18 -16.90 -5.45 -5.24
C ALA A 18 -15.52 -5.38 -4.60
N ALA A 19 -15.38 -4.66 -3.50
CA ALA A 19 -14.11 -4.49 -2.79
C ALA A 19 -14.34 -4.07 -1.35
N ILE A 20 -13.34 -4.34 -0.52
CA ILE A 20 -13.21 -3.78 0.84
C ILE A 20 -12.01 -2.83 0.90
N PHE A 21 -12.14 -1.80 1.73
CA PHE A 21 -11.05 -0.89 2.10
C PHE A 21 -10.77 -1.08 3.57
N ILE A 22 -9.52 -1.41 3.91
CA ILE A 22 -9.15 -1.66 5.30
C ILE A 22 -7.76 -1.09 5.59
N THR A 23 -7.62 -0.51 6.78
CA THR A 23 -6.35 -0.04 7.35
C THR A 23 -6.00 -0.92 8.55
N ASN A 24 -4.74 -1.33 8.66
CA ASN A 24 -4.28 -2.08 9.83
C ASN A 24 -2.77 -1.81 10.06
N PRO A 25 -2.34 -1.26 11.21
CA PRO A 25 -3.17 -0.81 12.34
C PRO A 25 -4.18 0.24 11.94
N GLU A 26 -5.30 0.32 12.67
CA GLU A 26 -6.31 1.35 12.49
C GLU A 26 -5.81 2.71 13.01
N ASP A 27 -6.52 3.79 12.73
CA ASP A 27 -6.18 5.17 13.16
C ASP A 27 -6.06 5.29 14.68
N THR A 28 -6.67 4.40 15.43
CA THR A 28 -6.53 4.28 16.89
C THR A 28 -5.21 3.65 17.33
N GLY A 29 -4.38 3.18 16.40
CA GLY A 29 -3.12 2.47 16.66
C GLY A 29 -3.28 0.99 17.01
N ILE A 30 -4.49 0.46 17.00
CA ILE A 30 -4.78 -0.94 17.36
C ILE A 30 -4.56 -1.84 16.13
N PHE A 31 -3.66 -2.83 16.25
CA PHE A 31 -3.49 -3.86 15.24
C PHE A 31 -4.57 -4.93 15.38
N ASN A 32 -5.35 -5.15 14.32
CA ASN A 32 -6.35 -6.21 14.29
C ASN A 32 -5.70 -7.54 13.86
N PRO A 33 -5.59 -8.53 14.77
CA PRO A 33 -5.00 -9.82 14.45
C PRO A 33 -5.85 -10.66 13.50
N GLN A 34 -7.14 -10.35 13.35
CA GLN A 34 -8.07 -11.05 12.47
C GLN A 34 -8.05 -10.52 11.03
N ILE A 35 -7.06 -9.67 10.69
CA ILE A 35 -6.97 -9.06 9.35
C ILE A 35 -6.98 -10.10 8.21
N LYS A 36 -6.30 -11.23 8.41
CA LYS A 36 -6.30 -12.28 7.40
C LYS A 36 -7.68 -12.90 7.22
N GLU A 37 -8.40 -13.18 8.30
CA GLU A 37 -9.77 -13.74 8.25
C GLU A 37 -10.76 -12.78 7.57
N ILE A 38 -10.57 -11.46 7.75
CA ILE A 38 -11.35 -10.42 7.08
C ILE A 38 -11.08 -10.45 5.57
N VAL A 39 -9.82 -10.53 5.16
CA VAL A 39 -9.45 -10.58 3.74
C VAL A 39 -9.94 -11.88 3.10
N ASP A 40 -9.75 -13.01 3.77
CA ASP A 40 -10.23 -14.30 3.27
C ASP A 40 -11.76 -14.30 3.07
N ALA A 41 -12.52 -13.75 4.03
CA ALA A 41 -13.98 -13.63 3.91
C ALA A 41 -14.40 -12.70 2.76
N ALA A 42 -13.66 -11.62 2.50
CA ALA A 42 -13.93 -10.77 1.35
C ALA A 42 -13.68 -11.51 0.03
N HIS A 43 -12.59 -12.28 -0.06
CA HIS A 43 -12.30 -13.09 -1.25
C HIS A 43 -13.32 -14.20 -1.47
N GLU A 44 -13.83 -14.85 -0.41
CA GLU A 44 -14.89 -15.84 -0.47
C GLU A 44 -16.19 -15.23 -1.07
N ALA A 45 -16.44 -13.96 -0.82
CA ALA A 45 -17.54 -13.21 -1.41
C ALA A 45 -17.25 -12.66 -2.83
N GLY A 46 -16.05 -12.92 -3.39
CA GLY A 46 -15.62 -12.43 -4.69
C GLY A 46 -15.12 -10.98 -4.70
N ALA A 47 -14.94 -10.36 -3.54
CA ALA A 47 -14.51 -8.99 -3.40
C ALA A 47 -12.97 -8.86 -3.38
N LEU A 48 -12.45 -7.74 -3.90
CA LEU A 48 -11.04 -7.38 -3.79
C LEU A 48 -10.74 -6.72 -2.43
N CYS A 49 -9.50 -6.85 -1.97
CA CYS A 49 -9.01 -6.16 -0.78
C CYS A 49 -8.05 -5.04 -1.13
N TYR A 50 -8.46 -3.80 -0.90
CA TYR A 50 -7.58 -2.65 -0.86
C TYR A 50 -7.08 -2.43 0.57
N TYR A 51 -5.80 -2.64 0.79
CA TYR A 51 -5.17 -2.47 2.09
C TYR A 51 -4.44 -1.13 2.15
N ASP A 52 -5.02 -0.20 2.89
CA ASP A 52 -4.43 1.11 3.11
C ASP A 52 -3.23 0.99 4.06
N GLN A 53 -2.06 1.20 3.52
CA GLN A 53 -0.80 1.27 4.24
C GLN A 53 -0.13 2.64 4.08
N ALA A 54 -0.94 3.68 3.99
CA ALA A 54 -0.45 5.06 3.92
C ALA A 54 0.59 5.37 4.99
N ASN A 55 0.40 4.81 6.19
CA ASN A 55 1.34 4.85 7.29
C ASN A 55 1.70 3.43 7.74
N VAL A 56 2.98 3.08 7.71
CA VAL A 56 3.50 1.79 8.15
C VAL A 56 4.55 1.93 9.28
N ASN A 57 4.51 3.02 10.03
CA ASN A 57 5.53 3.33 11.06
C ASN A 57 5.73 2.17 12.04
N GLY A 58 4.67 1.56 12.54
CA GLY A 58 4.75 0.49 13.53
C GLY A 58 4.86 -0.92 12.94
N ILE A 59 4.69 -1.09 11.63
CA ILE A 59 4.61 -2.42 10.99
C ILE A 59 5.64 -2.65 9.90
N MET A 60 6.39 -1.61 9.51
CA MET A 60 7.41 -1.69 8.47
C MET A 60 8.42 -2.81 8.78
N THR A 61 8.65 -3.70 7.83
CA THR A 61 9.49 -4.91 7.95
C THR A 61 9.00 -5.99 8.93
N ILE A 62 7.90 -5.75 9.65
CA ILE A 62 7.33 -6.67 10.64
C ILE A 62 6.18 -7.48 10.03
N THR A 63 5.29 -6.83 9.30
CA THR A 63 4.19 -7.49 8.58
C THR A 63 4.33 -7.32 7.07
N ARG A 64 3.65 -8.17 6.31
CA ARG A 64 3.63 -8.10 4.85
C ARG A 64 2.21 -8.24 4.33
N ALA A 65 1.74 -7.26 3.56
CA ALA A 65 0.42 -7.27 2.95
C ALA A 65 0.16 -8.50 2.05
N LYS A 66 1.22 -9.05 1.44
CA LYS A 66 1.13 -10.30 0.66
C LYS A 66 0.67 -11.49 1.51
N GLU A 67 1.08 -11.56 2.77
CA GLU A 67 0.77 -12.69 3.66
C GLU A 67 -0.69 -12.72 4.09
N ILE A 68 -1.34 -11.57 4.15
CA ILE A 68 -2.77 -11.47 4.41
C ILE A 68 -3.63 -11.62 3.14
N GLY A 69 -3.00 -11.60 1.96
CA GLY A 69 -3.70 -11.75 0.68
C GLY A 69 -4.21 -10.46 0.06
N ALA A 70 -3.77 -9.28 0.52
CA ALA A 70 -4.19 -8.00 -0.05
C ALA A 70 -3.96 -7.94 -1.57
N ASP A 71 -4.93 -7.39 -2.32
CA ASP A 71 -4.87 -7.27 -3.77
C ASP A 71 -4.23 -5.97 -4.23
N LEU A 72 -4.51 -4.88 -3.51
CA LEU A 72 -3.93 -3.56 -3.73
C LEU A 72 -3.44 -3.00 -2.39
N ILE A 73 -2.31 -2.33 -2.44
CA ILE A 73 -1.76 -1.59 -1.30
C ILE A 73 -1.15 -0.28 -1.77
N HIS A 74 -1.24 0.75 -0.93
CA HIS A 74 -0.48 1.96 -1.19
C HIS A 74 0.31 2.41 0.02
N TYR A 75 1.41 3.11 -0.24
CA TYR A 75 2.25 3.74 0.75
C TYR A 75 2.33 5.24 0.49
N ASN A 76 2.24 6.07 1.52
CA ASN A 76 2.59 7.47 1.39
C ASN A 76 4.06 7.67 1.73
N LEU A 77 4.86 8.07 0.74
CA LEU A 77 6.28 8.27 0.92
C LEU A 77 6.60 9.44 1.86
N HIS A 78 5.68 10.37 1.99
CA HIS A 78 5.77 11.53 2.89
C HIS A 78 5.32 11.26 4.33
N LYS A 79 5.01 10.03 4.69
CA LYS A 79 4.71 9.60 6.07
C LYS A 79 5.88 8.80 6.64
N THR A 80 5.85 7.50 6.51
CA THR A 80 6.84 6.59 7.10
C THR A 80 8.26 6.79 6.53
N PHE A 81 8.38 7.17 5.26
CA PHE A 81 9.66 7.16 4.54
C PHE A 81 10.41 8.49 4.59
N SER A 82 10.13 9.31 5.59
CA SER A 82 10.91 10.50 5.94
C SER A 82 11.07 11.54 4.82
N SER A 83 10.06 11.69 3.95
CA SER A 83 10.09 12.73 2.93
C SER A 83 9.06 13.83 3.21
N PRO A 84 9.28 15.08 2.70
CA PRO A 84 8.37 16.17 2.96
C PRO A 84 7.06 16.03 2.20
N HIS A 85 6.01 16.63 2.73
CA HIS A 85 4.69 16.77 2.12
C HIS A 85 4.42 18.22 1.67
N GLY A 86 5.03 19.20 2.31
CA GLY A 86 5.00 20.61 1.93
C GLY A 86 3.60 21.22 1.86
N GLY A 87 2.71 20.84 2.78
CA GLY A 87 1.34 21.32 2.76
C GLY A 87 0.56 20.88 1.52
N MET A 88 0.69 19.62 1.11
CA MET A 88 0.10 18.96 -0.06
C MET A 88 0.83 19.16 -1.41
N GLY A 89 2.01 19.77 -1.43
CA GLY A 89 2.77 19.98 -2.66
C GLY A 89 3.52 18.73 -3.13
N PRO A 90 4.61 18.32 -2.47
CA PRO A 90 5.53 17.28 -2.96
C PRO A 90 5.11 15.84 -2.58
N GLY A 91 3.87 15.59 -2.24
CA GLY A 91 3.40 14.27 -1.87
C GLY A 91 3.57 13.24 -3.00
N VAL A 92 3.95 12.00 -2.63
CA VAL A 92 4.04 10.86 -3.55
C VAL A 92 3.49 9.62 -2.84
N GLY A 93 2.72 8.84 -3.57
CA GLY A 93 2.27 7.51 -3.16
C GLY A 93 2.87 6.43 -4.05
N ALA A 94 3.18 5.29 -3.48
CA ALA A 94 3.53 4.07 -4.20
C ALA A 94 2.35 3.11 -4.15
N LEU A 95 1.89 2.65 -5.32
CA LEU A 95 0.83 1.67 -5.45
C LEU A 95 1.42 0.33 -5.85
N CYS A 96 1.10 -0.72 -5.10
CA CYS A 96 1.45 -2.09 -5.44
C CYS A 96 0.17 -2.91 -5.62
N VAL A 97 0.18 -3.80 -6.59
CA VAL A 97 -0.96 -4.66 -6.92
C VAL A 97 -0.52 -6.10 -7.13
N ARG A 98 -1.45 -7.04 -6.98
CA ARG A 98 -1.23 -8.43 -7.39
C ARG A 98 -1.23 -8.54 -8.91
N GLU A 99 -0.58 -9.60 -9.43
CA GLU A 99 -0.38 -9.82 -10.87
C GLU A 99 -1.66 -9.69 -11.71
N PRO A 100 -2.85 -10.21 -11.33
CA PRO A 100 -4.05 -10.04 -12.13
C PRO A 100 -4.49 -8.59 -12.31
N LEU A 101 -4.12 -7.69 -11.40
CA LEU A 101 -4.48 -6.28 -11.45
C LEU A 101 -3.45 -5.42 -12.21
N LYS A 102 -2.30 -5.99 -12.58
CA LYS A 102 -1.25 -5.27 -13.29
C LYS A 102 -1.73 -4.69 -14.63
N ALA A 103 -2.61 -5.40 -15.32
CA ALA A 103 -3.16 -4.97 -16.61
C ALA A 103 -3.96 -3.66 -16.52
N PHE A 104 -4.52 -3.36 -15.36
CA PHE A 104 -5.37 -2.19 -15.12
C PHE A 104 -4.60 -0.97 -14.58
N LEU A 105 -3.30 -1.11 -14.30
CA LEU A 105 -2.50 0.00 -13.79
C LEU A 105 -2.44 1.16 -14.78
N PRO A 106 -2.55 2.41 -14.31
CA PRO A 106 -2.49 3.59 -15.18
C PRO A 106 -1.17 3.70 -15.95
N VAL A 107 -1.24 4.26 -17.15
CA VAL A 107 -0.07 4.58 -17.96
C VAL A 107 0.32 6.06 -17.80
N PRO A 108 1.57 6.45 -18.19
CA PRO A 108 2.67 5.57 -18.62
C PRO A 108 3.29 4.81 -17.44
N ARG A 109 3.86 3.63 -17.72
CA ARG A 109 4.66 2.85 -16.76
C ARG A 109 6.11 2.80 -17.22
N VAL A 110 7.03 2.70 -16.28
CA VAL A 110 8.42 2.39 -16.60
C VAL A 110 8.58 0.88 -16.58
N GLU A 111 8.97 0.33 -17.70
CA GLU A 111 9.26 -1.10 -17.86
C GLU A 111 10.74 -1.29 -18.21
N ASP A 112 11.27 -2.48 -17.95
CA ASP A 112 12.64 -2.88 -18.21
C ASP A 112 12.64 -4.10 -19.13
N ASP A 113 13.26 -3.98 -20.30
CA ASP A 113 13.43 -5.09 -21.27
C ASP A 113 14.74 -5.88 -21.08
N GLY A 114 15.47 -5.57 -20.01
CA GLY A 114 16.79 -6.14 -19.71
C GLY A 114 17.95 -5.47 -20.43
N LYS A 115 17.69 -4.45 -21.26
CA LYS A 115 18.69 -3.64 -21.96
C LYS A 115 18.55 -2.16 -21.63
N GLN A 116 17.32 -1.72 -21.50
CA GLN A 116 17.01 -0.33 -21.21
C GLN A 116 15.65 -0.19 -20.52
N TYR A 117 15.51 0.91 -19.77
CA TYR A 117 14.20 1.33 -19.28
C TYR A 117 13.45 2.10 -20.35
N TYR A 118 12.16 1.82 -20.51
CA TYR A 118 11.30 2.53 -21.44
C TYR A 118 9.94 2.85 -20.82
N MET A 119 9.24 3.80 -21.45
CA MET A 119 7.89 4.20 -21.05
C MET A 119 6.87 3.40 -21.84
N ASP A 120 6.17 2.50 -21.15
CA ASP A 120 5.06 1.76 -21.75
C ASP A 120 3.75 2.54 -21.59
N CYS A 121 3.12 2.83 -22.72
CA CYS A 121 1.81 3.46 -22.81
C CYS A 121 0.74 2.53 -23.41
N ASN A 122 1.12 1.31 -23.80
CA ASN A 122 0.27 0.41 -24.56
C ASN A 122 -0.35 -0.68 -23.66
N CYS A 123 -1.31 -0.30 -22.85
CA CYS A 123 -2.04 -1.21 -21.98
C CYS A 123 -3.53 -1.11 -22.27
N PRO A 124 -4.13 -2.07 -22.99
CA PRO A 124 -5.50 -1.96 -23.51
C PRO A 124 -6.61 -1.99 -22.44
N GLU A 125 -6.33 -2.52 -21.26
CA GLU A 125 -7.34 -2.69 -20.18
C GLU A 125 -7.34 -1.55 -19.15
N ILE A 126 -6.51 -0.53 -19.36
CA ILE A 126 -6.39 0.56 -18.41
C ILE A 126 -7.52 1.57 -18.48
N ILE A 127 -7.74 2.26 -17.38
CA ILE A 127 -8.67 3.40 -17.32
C ILE A 127 -8.10 4.69 -17.94
N GLY A 128 -6.87 4.65 -18.46
CA GLY A 128 -6.18 5.78 -19.08
C GLY A 128 -5.09 6.40 -18.20
N LYS A 129 -4.69 7.60 -18.57
CA LYS A 129 -3.70 8.39 -17.85
C LYS A 129 -4.38 9.17 -16.72
N VAL A 130 -4.09 8.80 -15.47
CA VAL A 130 -4.70 9.42 -14.29
C VAL A 130 -3.79 10.42 -13.57
N ARG A 131 -2.58 10.66 -14.09
CA ARG A 131 -1.58 11.56 -13.50
C ARG A 131 -0.86 12.36 -14.56
N MET A 132 -0.37 13.54 -14.22
CA MET A 132 0.40 14.38 -15.15
C MET A 132 1.86 13.91 -15.29
N CYS A 133 2.46 13.42 -14.22
CA CYS A 133 3.86 13.00 -14.15
C CYS A 133 4.01 11.68 -13.38
N MET A 134 5.24 11.14 -13.37
CA MET A 134 5.59 9.88 -12.70
C MET A 134 5.77 10.01 -11.18
N GLY A 135 5.25 11.06 -10.57
CA GLY A 135 5.46 11.41 -9.18
C GLY A 135 6.55 12.47 -9.02
N ASN A 136 6.82 12.86 -7.78
CA ASN A 136 7.87 13.83 -7.47
C ASN A 136 9.23 13.12 -7.37
N ALA A 137 10.08 13.28 -8.40
CA ALA A 137 11.38 12.62 -8.49
C ALA A 137 12.29 12.92 -7.29
N ASN A 138 12.27 14.15 -6.77
CA ASN A 138 13.07 14.53 -5.61
C ASN A 138 12.64 13.77 -4.35
N VAL A 139 11.34 13.60 -4.15
CA VAL A 139 10.79 12.82 -3.03
C VAL A 139 11.15 11.35 -3.17
N ILE A 140 11.01 10.79 -4.37
CA ILE A 140 11.35 9.39 -4.65
C ILE A 140 12.83 9.14 -4.38
N LEU A 141 13.73 10.01 -4.87
CA LEU A 141 15.17 9.89 -4.65
C LEU A 141 15.50 9.97 -3.15
N ARG A 142 14.89 10.89 -2.43
CA ARG A 142 15.06 11.06 -0.99
C ARG A 142 14.69 9.79 -0.21
N VAL A 143 13.55 9.22 -0.52
CA VAL A 143 13.09 7.96 0.07
C VAL A 143 14.04 6.80 -0.27
N TYR A 144 14.46 6.72 -1.52
CA TYR A 144 15.45 5.71 -1.95
C TYR A 144 16.73 5.79 -1.13
N MET A 145 17.31 7.01 -0.99
CA MET A 145 18.52 7.22 -0.20
C MET A 145 18.32 6.87 1.28
N TRP A 146 17.19 7.26 1.86
CA TRP A 146 16.84 6.93 3.24
C TRP A 146 16.77 5.42 3.48
N ILE A 147 16.08 4.69 2.60
CA ILE A 147 16.00 3.22 2.67
C ILE A 147 17.38 2.59 2.53
N ARG A 148 18.19 3.07 1.58
CA ARG A 148 19.55 2.57 1.35
C ARG A 148 20.48 2.82 2.53
N GLN A 149 20.35 3.95 3.18
CA GLN A 149 21.16 4.33 4.34
C GLN A 149 20.84 3.48 5.57
N LEU A 150 19.56 3.24 5.84
CA LEU A 150 19.13 2.47 7.00
C LEU A 150 19.34 0.95 6.81
N GLY A 151 19.16 0.47 5.61
CA GLY A 151 19.14 -0.98 5.35
C GLY A 151 17.98 -1.70 6.05
N ALA A 152 17.99 -3.02 6.01
CA ALA A 152 16.91 -3.81 6.59
C ALA A 152 16.80 -3.67 8.11
N ASP A 153 17.94 -3.66 8.79
CA ASP A 153 18.00 -3.61 10.25
C ASP A 153 17.57 -2.23 10.76
N GLY A 154 18.08 -1.15 10.16
CA GLY A 154 17.68 0.21 10.55
C GLY A 154 16.21 0.51 10.28
N LEU A 155 15.64 -0.02 9.19
CA LEU A 155 14.20 0.09 8.93
C LEU A 155 13.37 -0.61 10.01
N ARG A 156 13.81 -1.80 10.44
CA ARG A 156 13.16 -2.54 11.52
C ARG A 156 13.26 -1.81 12.85
N GLU A 157 14.44 -1.30 13.18
CA GLU A 157 14.67 -0.52 14.40
C GLU A 157 13.81 0.74 14.42
N ALA A 158 13.69 1.46 13.30
CA ALA A 158 12.81 2.61 13.18
C ALA A 158 11.34 2.26 13.47
N ALA A 159 10.86 1.13 12.98
CA ALA A 159 9.49 0.67 13.26
C ALA A 159 9.29 0.32 14.74
N VAL A 160 10.23 -0.38 15.35
CA VAL A 160 10.20 -0.72 16.79
C VAL A 160 10.22 0.55 17.63
N CYS A 161 11.11 1.49 17.34
CA CYS A 161 11.19 2.77 18.06
C CYS A 161 9.90 3.60 17.91
N ALA A 162 9.26 3.56 16.74
CA ALA A 162 7.99 4.26 16.53
C ALA A 162 6.88 3.75 17.47
N VAL A 163 6.85 2.45 17.73
CA VAL A 163 5.88 1.85 18.67
C VAL A 163 6.25 2.13 20.12
N LEU A 164 7.54 2.07 20.46
CA LEU A 164 8.00 2.25 21.86
C LEU A 164 7.89 3.69 22.33
N ASN A 165 7.93 4.67 21.44
CA ASN A 165 7.88 6.10 21.76
C ASN A 165 6.46 6.69 21.68
N ASN A 166 5.45 5.88 21.40
CA ASN A 166 4.06 6.28 21.30
C ASN A 166 3.31 5.91 22.59
#